data_385e5983a5f8efe401b9e9de84724b8d
#
_entry.id   385e5983a5f8efe401b9e9de84724b8d
#
_cell.length_a   1.000
_cell.length_b   1.000
_cell.length_c   1.000
_cell.angle_alpha   90.00
_cell.angle_beta   90.00
_cell.angle_gamma   90.00
#
_symmetry.space_group_name_H-M   'P 1'
#
loop_
_entity.id
_entity.type
_entity.pdbx_description
1 polymer ?
#
loop_
_entity_poly.entity_id
_entity_poly.type
_entity_poly.pdbx_seq_one_letter_code
_entity_poly.pdbx_strand_id
1 'polypeptide(L)'
;GEKEDKAIMNAIRAETDTLIRVDANEGWDLETGIKMCHWLSERNVEFVEQPFKSTNLKDTATLRKQSPLPLVADENSLNSSDIPGIHGIFDGINIKLMKCGNLFEAQKMVTMARKRDMTIMLGCMIESSVGITAAAHLSPLVDYADLDGNLLINNDPYTGVLVENGKLVLPQRNGLGVSLNSDQNHLK
;
A
#
# COMPACT_ATOMS: atom_id res chain seq x y z
N GLY A 1 -3.77 -6.02 -18.27
CA GLY A 1 -5.12 -6.59 -18.50
C GLY A 1 -5.15 -8.07 -18.19
N GLU A 2 -6.34 -8.70 -18.12
CA GLU A 2 -6.58 -10.05 -17.59
C GLU A 2 -5.53 -11.11 -18.03
N LYS A 3 -5.23 -11.16 -19.33
CA LYS A 3 -4.28 -12.17 -19.88
C LYS A 3 -2.85 -11.94 -19.40
N GLU A 4 -2.43 -10.71 -19.33
CA GLU A 4 -1.08 -10.32 -18.90
C GLU A 4 -0.92 -10.50 -17.39
N ASP A 5 -1.90 -10.05 -16.61
CA ASP A 5 -1.91 -10.18 -15.15
C ASP A 5 -1.86 -11.66 -14.74
N LYS A 6 -2.62 -12.52 -15.43
CA LYS A 6 -2.56 -13.97 -15.23
C LYS A 6 -1.21 -14.57 -15.60
N ALA A 7 -0.57 -14.09 -16.65
CA ALA A 7 0.76 -14.57 -17.04
C ALA A 7 1.81 -14.19 -15.99
N ILE A 8 1.77 -12.96 -15.48
CA ILE A 8 2.65 -12.48 -14.40
C ILE A 8 2.45 -13.32 -13.14
N MET A 9 1.20 -13.49 -12.69
CA MET A 9 0.90 -14.27 -11.49
C MET A 9 1.33 -15.73 -11.62
N ASN A 10 1.11 -16.36 -12.79
CA ASN A 10 1.55 -17.74 -13.02
C ASN A 10 3.07 -17.87 -12.97
N ALA A 11 3.81 -16.90 -13.52
CA ALA A 11 5.27 -16.88 -13.43
C ALA A 11 5.75 -16.75 -11.97
N ILE A 12 5.12 -15.91 -11.17
CA ILE A 12 5.44 -15.77 -9.74
C ILE A 12 5.12 -17.08 -9.00
N ARG A 13 3.97 -17.70 -9.27
CA ARG A 13 3.56 -18.95 -8.62
C ARG A 13 4.41 -20.15 -9.00
N ALA A 14 5.10 -20.11 -10.13
CA ALA A 14 6.09 -21.13 -10.48
C ALA A 14 7.33 -21.09 -9.56
N GLU A 15 7.61 -19.94 -8.93
CA GLU A 15 8.80 -19.73 -8.09
C GLU A 15 8.48 -19.74 -6.58
N THR A 16 7.23 -19.44 -6.17
CA THR A 16 6.91 -19.31 -4.74
C THR A 16 5.43 -19.51 -4.42
N ASP A 17 5.15 -20.10 -3.26
CA ASP A 17 3.82 -20.21 -2.66
C ASP A 17 3.56 -19.15 -1.58
N THR A 18 4.46 -18.18 -1.41
CA THR A 18 4.31 -17.10 -0.42
C THR A 18 3.02 -16.32 -0.64
N LEU A 19 2.38 -15.88 0.46
CA LEU A 19 1.20 -15.03 0.41
C LEU A 19 1.51 -13.73 -0.37
N ILE A 20 0.64 -13.37 -1.33
CA ILE A 20 0.82 -12.23 -2.23
C ILE A 20 -0.34 -11.26 -2.07
N ARG A 21 -0.07 -9.98 -2.24
CA ARG A 21 -1.05 -8.91 -2.41
C ARG A 21 -0.98 -8.41 -3.84
N VAL A 22 -2.10 -8.06 -4.41
CA VAL A 22 -2.20 -7.62 -5.81
C VAL A 22 -2.72 -6.21 -5.85
N ASP A 23 -1.94 -5.30 -6.44
CA ASP A 23 -2.40 -3.98 -6.82
C ASP A 23 -2.77 -4.01 -8.31
N ALA A 24 -4.03 -3.75 -8.61
CA ALA A 24 -4.55 -3.69 -9.97
C ALA A 24 -4.40 -2.30 -10.60
N ASN A 25 -4.03 -1.30 -9.81
CA ASN A 25 -3.73 0.07 -10.27
C ASN A 25 -4.80 0.63 -11.21
N GLU A 26 -6.07 0.55 -10.81
CA GLU A 26 -7.23 1.01 -11.61
C GLU A 26 -7.39 0.30 -12.97
N GLY A 27 -6.73 -0.84 -13.16
CA GLY A 27 -6.54 -1.46 -14.49
C GLY A 27 -7.69 -2.34 -14.99
N TRP A 28 -8.70 -2.63 -14.17
CA TRP A 28 -9.78 -3.56 -14.54
C TRP A 28 -11.12 -2.85 -14.78
N ASP A 29 -12.01 -3.51 -15.53
CA ASP A 29 -13.44 -3.28 -15.55
C ASP A 29 -14.16 -4.27 -14.61
N LEU A 30 -15.49 -4.12 -14.45
CA LEU A 30 -16.26 -4.94 -13.52
C LEU A 30 -16.20 -6.44 -13.87
N GLU A 31 -16.32 -6.77 -15.15
CA GLU A 31 -16.30 -8.17 -15.59
C GLU A 31 -14.94 -8.81 -15.32
N THR A 32 -13.87 -8.11 -15.68
CA THR A 32 -12.49 -8.53 -15.41
C THR A 32 -12.23 -8.64 -13.91
N GLY A 33 -12.64 -7.63 -13.12
CA GLY A 33 -12.46 -7.61 -11.68
C GLY A 33 -13.09 -8.82 -10.98
N ILE A 34 -14.35 -9.16 -11.33
CA ILE A 34 -15.02 -10.34 -10.79
C ILE A 34 -14.24 -11.62 -11.12
N LYS A 35 -13.89 -11.81 -12.41
CA LYS A 35 -13.12 -12.99 -12.84
C LYS A 35 -11.75 -13.09 -12.15
N MET A 36 -11.05 -11.96 -12.05
CA MET A 36 -9.71 -11.91 -11.47
C MET A 36 -9.75 -12.16 -9.96
N CYS A 37 -10.68 -11.57 -9.21
CA CYS A 37 -10.79 -11.83 -7.77
C CYS A 37 -11.04 -13.31 -7.47
N HIS A 38 -11.93 -13.97 -8.21
CA HIS A 38 -12.14 -15.42 -8.06
C HIS A 38 -10.90 -16.22 -8.44
N TRP A 39 -10.26 -15.89 -9.56
CA TRP A 39 -9.08 -16.60 -10.02
C TRP A 39 -7.87 -16.42 -9.08
N LEU A 40 -7.70 -15.24 -8.50
CA LEU A 40 -6.64 -14.90 -7.54
C LEU A 40 -6.87 -15.56 -6.18
N SER A 41 -8.13 -15.70 -5.74
CA SER A 41 -8.45 -16.34 -4.45
C SER A 41 -8.01 -17.81 -4.37
N GLU A 42 -7.91 -18.48 -5.52
CA GLU A 42 -7.37 -19.85 -5.62
C GLU A 42 -5.83 -19.91 -5.65
N ARG A 43 -5.16 -18.74 -5.54
CA ARG A 43 -3.71 -18.57 -5.75
C ARG A 43 -3.00 -17.88 -4.60
N ASN A 44 -3.45 -18.14 -3.37
CA ASN A 44 -2.85 -17.60 -2.16
C ASN A 44 -2.63 -16.07 -2.21
N VAL A 45 -3.64 -15.34 -2.71
CA VAL A 45 -3.68 -13.88 -2.68
C VAL A 45 -4.49 -13.43 -1.48
N GLU A 46 -3.99 -12.44 -0.74
CA GLU A 46 -4.59 -11.97 0.50
C GLU A 46 -5.68 -10.93 0.25
N PHE A 47 -5.43 -9.98 -0.63
CA PHE A 47 -6.39 -8.95 -1.03
C PHE A 47 -6.04 -8.36 -2.40
N VAL A 48 -6.97 -7.60 -2.95
CA VAL A 48 -6.78 -6.81 -4.18
C VAL A 48 -6.86 -5.32 -3.84
N GLU A 49 -5.84 -4.57 -4.24
CA GLU A 49 -5.78 -3.12 -4.12
C GLU A 49 -6.28 -2.46 -5.40
N GLN A 50 -7.05 -1.40 -5.27
CA GLN A 50 -7.59 -0.47 -6.28
C GLN A 50 -7.92 -1.12 -7.65
N PRO A 51 -8.94 -1.98 -7.72
CA PRO A 51 -9.25 -2.72 -8.96
C PRO A 51 -9.70 -1.82 -10.10
N PHE A 52 -10.45 -0.75 -9.79
CA PHE A 52 -11.08 0.14 -10.78
C PHE A 52 -10.67 1.60 -10.56
N LYS A 53 -10.90 2.42 -11.59
CA LYS A 53 -10.72 3.87 -11.51
C LYS A 53 -11.46 4.43 -10.29
N SER A 54 -10.82 5.33 -9.59
CA SER A 54 -11.32 5.96 -8.36
C SER A 54 -12.67 6.66 -8.54
N THR A 55 -13.00 7.05 -9.76
CA THR A 55 -14.32 7.60 -10.14
C THR A 55 -15.43 6.56 -10.22
N ASN A 56 -15.11 5.25 -10.19
CA ASN A 56 -16.06 4.16 -10.43
C ASN A 56 -16.46 3.41 -9.13
N LEU A 57 -16.89 4.14 -8.12
CA LEU A 57 -17.31 3.56 -6.83
C LEU A 57 -18.51 2.61 -6.95
N LYS A 58 -19.37 2.80 -7.97
CA LYS A 58 -20.54 1.94 -8.16
C LYS A 58 -20.14 0.51 -8.49
N ASP A 59 -19.24 0.34 -9.43
CA ASP A 59 -18.78 -0.99 -9.83
C ASP A 59 -17.89 -1.60 -8.74
N THR A 60 -17.09 -0.78 -8.03
CA THR A 60 -16.33 -1.24 -6.85
C THR A 60 -17.24 -1.81 -5.76
N ALA A 61 -18.35 -1.12 -5.45
CA ALA A 61 -19.35 -1.62 -4.50
C ALA A 61 -20.05 -2.91 -4.99
N THR A 62 -20.18 -3.09 -6.30
CA THR A 62 -20.70 -4.32 -6.90
C THR A 62 -19.69 -5.45 -6.81
N LEU A 63 -18.43 -5.18 -7.15
CA LEU A 63 -17.33 -6.14 -7.02
C LEU A 63 -17.17 -6.61 -5.58
N ARG A 64 -17.17 -5.69 -4.60
CA ARG A 64 -17.02 -6.04 -3.19
C ARG A 64 -18.02 -7.12 -2.72
N LYS A 65 -19.25 -7.08 -3.24
CA LYS A 65 -20.30 -8.07 -2.88
C LYS A 65 -20.08 -9.44 -3.51
N GLN A 66 -19.27 -9.53 -4.55
CA GLN A 66 -19.04 -10.75 -5.33
C GLN A 66 -17.62 -11.29 -5.18
N SER A 67 -16.69 -10.44 -4.72
CA SER A 67 -15.29 -10.83 -4.55
C SER A 67 -15.11 -11.74 -3.34
N PRO A 68 -14.43 -12.87 -3.50
CA PRO A 68 -13.98 -13.69 -2.38
C PRO A 68 -12.77 -13.09 -1.64
N LEU A 69 -12.13 -12.07 -2.22
CA LEU A 69 -10.99 -11.38 -1.65
C LEU A 69 -11.38 -9.99 -1.15
N PRO A 70 -10.81 -9.52 -0.04
CA PRO A 70 -10.96 -8.13 0.40
C PRO A 70 -10.47 -7.14 -0.64
N LEU A 71 -11.10 -5.97 -0.69
CA LEU A 71 -10.69 -4.84 -1.54
C LEU A 71 -10.08 -3.73 -0.69
N VAL A 72 -8.90 -3.25 -1.07
CA VAL A 72 -8.18 -2.15 -0.40
C VAL A 72 -8.16 -0.92 -1.31
N ALA A 73 -8.52 0.24 -0.77
CA ALA A 73 -8.51 1.51 -1.50
C ALA A 73 -7.11 2.14 -1.48
N ASP A 74 -6.60 2.58 -2.63
CA ASP A 74 -5.41 3.41 -2.76
C ASP A 74 -5.78 4.82 -3.26
N GLU A 75 -6.14 4.98 -4.52
CA GLU A 75 -6.53 6.26 -5.12
C GLU A 75 -7.83 6.82 -4.53
N ASN A 76 -8.65 5.98 -3.91
CA ASN A 76 -9.86 6.39 -3.18
C ASN A 76 -9.62 6.73 -1.71
N SER A 77 -8.38 6.67 -1.19
CA SER A 77 -8.04 6.96 0.21
C SER A 77 -6.89 7.96 0.33
N LEU A 78 -7.08 9.17 -0.21
CA LEU A 78 -6.05 10.20 -0.23
C LEU A 78 -5.88 10.87 1.14
N ASN A 79 -6.97 11.05 1.88
CA ASN A 79 -6.96 11.69 3.20
C ASN A 79 -8.16 11.21 4.05
N SER A 80 -8.24 11.67 5.29
CA SER A 80 -9.27 11.22 6.24
C SER A 80 -10.70 11.55 5.82
N SER A 81 -10.93 12.58 4.99
CA SER A 81 -12.29 12.94 4.54
C SER A 81 -12.87 11.93 3.54
N ASP A 82 -12.04 11.11 2.90
CA ASP A 82 -12.48 10.11 1.93
C ASP A 82 -13.07 8.87 2.63
N ILE A 83 -12.57 8.54 3.84
CA ILE A 83 -12.89 7.28 4.54
C ILE A 83 -14.41 7.08 4.75
N PRO A 84 -15.21 8.08 5.15
CA PRO A 84 -16.65 7.88 5.28
C PRO A 84 -17.34 7.50 3.96
N GLY A 85 -16.86 8.05 2.83
CA GLY A 85 -17.45 7.83 1.52
C GLY A 85 -17.14 6.46 0.91
N ILE A 86 -16.04 5.83 1.33
CA ILE A 86 -15.61 4.52 0.81
C ILE A 86 -15.90 3.36 1.78
N HIS A 87 -16.32 3.67 3.01
CA HIS A 87 -16.74 2.64 3.97
C HIS A 87 -17.94 1.85 3.43
N GLY A 88 -17.82 0.53 3.43
CA GLY A 88 -18.81 -0.37 2.84
C GLY A 88 -18.62 -0.61 1.32
N ILE A 89 -17.70 0.13 0.67
CA ILE A 89 -17.29 -0.08 -0.72
C ILE A 89 -15.95 -0.81 -0.77
N PHE A 90 -15.04 -0.47 0.13
CA PHE A 90 -13.78 -1.16 0.35
C PHE A 90 -13.74 -1.79 1.75
N ASP A 91 -12.93 -2.83 1.91
CA ASP A 91 -12.67 -3.51 3.18
C ASP A 91 -11.49 -2.90 3.93
N GLY A 92 -10.62 -2.20 3.22
CA GLY A 92 -9.42 -1.56 3.77
C GLY A 92 -9.01 -0.31 3.00
N ILE A 93 -7.98 0.34 3.53
CA ILE A 93 -7.34 1.52 2.93
C ILE A 93 -5.83 1.37 2.90
N ASN A 94 -5.18 1.95 1.88
CA ASN A 94 -3.74 2.12 1.82
C ASN A 94 -3.37 3.59 2.08
N ILE A 95 -2.76 3.85 3.23
CA ILE A 95 -2.28 5.18 3.63
C ILE A 95 -0.87 5.36 3.07
N LYS A 96 -0.66 6.44 2.31
CA LYS A 96 0.67 6.86 1.83
C LYS A 96 0.93 8.30 2.29
N LEU A 97 2.05 8.56 2.97
CA LEU A 97 2.37 9.91 3.48
C LEU A 97 2.43 10.94 2.35
N MET A 98 2.91 10.54 1.17
CA MET A 98 2.97 11.40 -0.01
C MET A 98 1.58 11.79 -0.54
N LYS A 99 0.52 11.05 -0.20
CA LYS A 99 -0.87 11.40 -0.53
C LYS A 99 -1.53 12.22 0.56
N CYS A 100 -1.49 11.77 1.81
CA CYS A 100 -2.15 12.47 2.92
C CYS A 100 -1.37 13.67 3.47
N GLY A 101 -0.09 13.81 3.11
CA GLY A 101 0.73 14.99 3.30
C GLY A 101 1.45 15.10 4.64
N ASN A 102 1.01 14.42 5.70
CA ASN A 102 1.68 14.48 7.00
C ASN A 102 1.26 13.35 7.96
N LEU A 103 2.06 13.17 9.04
CA LEU A 103 1.85 12.13 10.04
C LEU A 103 0.53 12.30 10.84
N PHE A 104 0.10 13.54 11.10
CA PHE A 104 -1.15 13.78 11.84
C PHE A 104 -2.38 13.36 11.03
N GLU A 105 -2.36 13.64 9.73
CA GLU A 105 -3.44 13.19 8.84
C GLU A 105 -3.44 11.67 8.71
N ALA A 106 -2.27 11.04 8.58
CA ALA A 106 -2.16 9.59 8.58
C ALA A 106 -2.71 8.96 9.87
N GLN A 107 -2.38 9.49 11.05
CA GLN A 107 -2.93 9.03 12.34
C GLN A 107 -4.46 9.21 12.43
N LYS A 108 -4.98 10.29 11.87
CA LYS A 108 -6.41 10.53 11.79
C LYS A 108 -7.08 9.51 10.87
N MET A 109 -6.47 9.19 9.72
CA MET A 109 -6.92 8.13 8.81
C MET A 109 -6.96 6.79 9.53
N VAL A 110 -5.88 6.41 10.24
CA VAL A 110 -5.84 5.18 11.07
C VAL A 110 -7.02 5.16 12.06
N THR A 111 -7.20 6.24 12.82
CA THR A 111 -8.27 6.32 13.83
C THR A 111 -9.65 6.17 13.20
N MET A 112 -9.88 6.79 12.04
CA MET A 112 -11.17 6.75 11.36
C MET A 112 -11.47 5.40 10.70
N ALA A 113 -10.44 4.75 10.15
CA ALA A 113 -10.53 3.42 9.56
C ALA A 113 -10.79 2.36 10.65
N ARG A 114 -10.06 2.38 11.77
CA ARG A 114 -10.29 1.47 12.92
C ARG A 114 -11.69 1.57 13.49
N LYS A 115 -12.27 2.78 13.60
CA LYS A 115 -13.67 2.98 14.03
C LYS A 115 -14.70 2.37 13.07
N ARG A 116 -14.29 1.95 11.90
CA ARG A 116 -15.14 1.36 10.85
C ARG A 116 -14.76 -0.07 10.52
N ASP A 117 -13.93 -0.69 11.37
CA ASP A 117 -13.44 -2.06 11.20
C ASP A 117 -12.76 -2.29 9.83
N MET A 118 -12.15 -1.24 9.27
CA MET A 118 -11.41 -1.34 8.01
C MET A 118 -9.97 -1.79 8.27
N THR A 119 -9.47 -2.66 7.39
CA THR A 119 -8.06 -3.03 7.33
C THR A 119 -7.22 -1.83 6.89
N ILE A 120 -6.03 -1.71 7.45
CA ILE A 120 -5.13 -0.59 7.18
C ILE A 120 -3.80 -1.11 6.66
N MET A 121 -3.48 -0.70 5.45
CA MET A 121 -2.16 -0.80 4.86
C MET A 121 -1.45 0.55 4.93
N LEU A 122 -0.17 0.54 5.16
CA LEU A 122 0.71 1.69 5.06
C LEU A 122 1.66 1.45 3.90
N GLY A 123 1.43 2.13 2.80
CA GLY A 123 2.26 2.08 1.60
C GLY A 123 3.18 3.28 1.46
N CYS A 124 3.91 3.30 0.35
CA CYS A 124 4.77 4.42 -0.02
C CYS A 124 4.70 4.72 -1.52
N MET A 125 5.36 5.77 -1.91
CA MET A 125 5.82 6.02 -3.27
C MET A 125 7.31 5.71 -3.37
N ILE A 126 7.92 5.88 -4.54
CA ILE A 126 9.38 5.94 -4.65
C ILE A 126 9.82 7.25 -4.00
N GLU A 127 10.43 7.17 -2.83
CA GLU A 127 10.76 8.32 -2.00
C GLU A 127 12.04 8.08 -1.18
N SER A 128 12.60 9.14 -0.62
CA SER A 128 13.83 9.05 0.17
C SER A 128 13.64 8.38 1.53
N SER A 129 14.74 8.00 2.16
CA SER A 129 14.75 7.46 3.53
C SER A 129 14.06 8.36 4.55
N VAL A 130 13.92 9.67 4.29
CA VAL A 130 13.17 10.57 5.19
C VAL A 130 11.70 10.19 5.21
N GLY A 131 11.06 10.07 4.04
CA GLY A 131 9.63 9.73 3.93
C GLY A 131 9.35 8.31 4.44
N ILE A 132 10.16 7.35 3.99
CA ILE A 132 10.02 5.94 4.42
C ILE A 132 10.22 5.79 5.93
N THR A 133 11.20 6.47 6.52
CA THR A 133 11.41 6.41 7.98
C THR A 133 10.24 7.05 8.74
N ALA A 134 9.72 8.17 8.24
CA ALA A 134 8.54 8.79 8.83
C ALA A 134 7.32 7.85 8.80
N ALA A 135 7.06 7.21 7.67
CA ALA A 135 6.01 6.20 7.54
C ALA A 135 6.26 5.00 8.47
N ALA A 136 7.49 4.50 8.55
CA ALA A 136 7.84 3.35 9.37
C ALA A 136 7.50 3.54 10.86
N HIS A 137 7.53 4.77 11.37
CA HIS A 137 7.08 5.07 12.75
C HIS A 137 5.58 4.85 12.97
N LEU A 138 4.77 4.80 11.92
CA LEU A 138 3.34 4.48 11.99
C LEU A 138 3.05 2.98 11.85
N SER A 139 4.01 2.18 11.41
CA SER A 139 3.79 0.75 11.11
C SER A 139 3.20 -0.06 12.29
N PRO A 140 3.47 0.24 13.58
CA PRO A 140 2.83 -0.47 14.69
C PRO A 140 1.31 -0.23 14.82
N LEU A 141 0.75 0.74 14.10
CA LEU A 141 -0.67 1.12 14.16
C LEU A 141 -1.51 0.47 13.05
N VAL A 142 -0.88 -0.22 12.11
CA VAL A 142 -1.50 -0.74 10.88
C VAL A 142 -1.40 -2.27 10.81
N ASP A 143 -2.11 -2.88 9.87
CA ASP A 143 -2.11 -4.34 9.68
C ASP A 143 -1.01 -4.77 8.70
N TYR A 144 -0.73 -3.93 7.71
CA TYR A 144 0.26 -4.18 6.67
C TYR A 144 1.14 -2.96 6.45
N ALA A 145 2.42 -3.20 6.16
CA ALA A 145 3.36 -2.15 5.74
C ALA A 145 4.13 -2.62 4.50
N ASP A 146 4.17 -1.75 3.49
CA ASP A 146 4.96 -1.89 2.27
C ASP A 146 5.73 -0.59 2.06
N LEU A 147 6.97 -0.58 2.56
CA LEU A 147 7.80 0.62 2.74
C LEU A 147 9.20 0.38 2.16
N ASP A 148 9.26 0.00 0.90
CA ASP A 148 10.50 -0.30 0.18
C ASP A 148 10.98 0.82 -0.75
N GLY A 149 10.24 1.94 -0.86
CA GLY A 149 10.45 2.98 -1.85
C GLY A 149 11.86 3.58 -1.86
N ASN A 150 12.54 3.64 -0.71
CA ASN A 150 13.92 4.12 -0.63
C ASN A 150 14.95 3.10 -1.14
N LEU A 151 14.60 1.83 -1.27
CA LEU A 151 15.48 0.80 -1.82
C LEU A 151 15.52 0.87 -3.36
N LEU A 152 14.57 1.58 -3.98
CA LEU A 152 14.43 1.71 -5.42
C LEU A 152 15.20 2.91 -5.99
N ILE A 153 15.89 3.69 -5.14
CA ILE A 153 16.69 4.85 -5.54
C ILE A 153 18.15 4.67 -5.13
N ASN A 154 19.06 5.23 -5.93
CA ASN A 154 20.51 5.18 -5.67
C ASN A 154 21.11 6.53 -5.29
N ASN A 155 20.30 7.59 -5.24
CA ASN A 155 20.71 8.96 -4.99
C ASN A 155 20.08 9.53 -3.70
N ASP A 156 19.75 8.68 -2.75
CA ASP A 156 19.19 9.12 -1.47
C ASP A 156 20.24 9.86 -0.65
N PRO A 157 20.05 11.16 -0.35
CA PRO A 157 21.00 11.94 0.43
C PRO A 157 20.91 11.62 1.94
N TYR A 158 20.01 10.73 2.35
CA TYR A 158 19.78 10.44 3.75
C TYR A 158 19.90 8.95 4.06
N THR A 159 20.19 8.66 5.33
CA THR A 159 20.06 7.33 5.93
C THR A 159 18.99 7.37 7.01
N GLY A 160 18.12 6.37 7.04
CA GLY A 160 17.03 6.26 8.01
C GLY A 160 16.76 4.82 8.40
N VAL A 161 15.51 4.39 8.26
CA VAL A 161 15.10 3.00 8.49
C VAL A 161 15.91 2.04 7.60
N LEU A 162 16.30 0.91 8.18
CA LEU A 162 16.97 -0.18 7.48
C LEU A 162 16.01 -1.35 7.28
N VAL A 163 16.27 -2.16 6.27
CA VAL A 163 15.57 -3.44 6.07
C VAL A 163 16.55 -4.57 6.37
N GLU A 164 16.27 -5.30 7.44
CA GLU A 164 17.08 -6.44 7.88
C GLU A 164 16.21 -7.70 7.92
N ASN A 165 16.54 -8.67 7.10
CA ASN A 165 15.77 -9.93 6.99
C ASN A 165 14.27 -9.72 6.78
N GLY A 166 13.90 -8.76 5.92
CA GLY A 166 12.51 -8.41 5.62
C GLY A 166 11.79 -7.61 6.71
N LYS A 167 12.52 -7.11 7.73
CA LYS A 167 11.97 -6.30 8.81
C LYS A 167 12.50 -4.88 8.76
N LEU A 168 11.64 -3.92 9.05
CA LEU A 168 12.02 -2.53 9.21
C LEU A 168 12.67 -2.32 10.59
N VAL A 169 13.89 -1.81 10.59
CA VAL A 169 14.66 -1.48 11.79
C VAL A 169 14.78 0.04 11.88
N LEU A 170 14.07 0.62 12.85
CA LEU A 170 14.10 2.06 13.09
C LEU A 170 15.42 2.49 13.73
N PRO A 171 15.97 3.66 13.30
CA PRO A 171 17.19 4.18 13.90
C PRO A 171 16.99 4.59 15.38
N GLN A 172 17.96 4.29 16.23
CA GLN A 172 17.94 4.62 17.66
C GLN A 172 18.47 6.05 17.92
N ARG A 173 17.78 7.06 17.36
CA ARG A 173 18.16 8.48 17.45
C ARG A 173 16.93 9.35 17.70
N ASN A 174 17.14 10.59 18.13
CA ASN A 174 16.06 11.56 18.36
C ASN A 174 15.32 11.93 17.06
N GLY A 175 14.06 12.29 17.18
CA GLY A 175 13.18 12.64 16.09
C GLY A 175 12.88 11.42 15.20
N LEU A 176 12.95 11.56 13.90
CA LEU A 176 12.82 10.42 12.96
C LEU A 176 14.05 9.50 12.97
N GLY A 177 15.17 9.97 13.52
CA GLY A 177 16.43 9.23 13.51
C GLY A 177 17.18 9.28 12.18
N VAL A 178 16.72 10.09 11.23
CA VAL A 178 17.34 10.27 9.92
C VAL A 178 18.63 11.11 10.03
N SER A 179 19.65 10.81 9.25
CA SER A 179 20.87 11.59 9.12
C SER A 179 21.26 11.78 7.65
N LEU A 180 21.99 12.87 7.37
CA LEU A 180 22.60 13.07 6.05
C LEU A 180 23.67 12.02 5.80
N ASN A 181 23.74 11.50 4.56
CA ASN A 181 24.85 10.67 4.11
C ASN A 181 26.10 11.51 3.97
N SER A 182 27.14 11.20 4.75
CA SER A 182 28.42 11.91 4.72
C SER A 182 29.17 11.80 3.38
N ASP A 183 28.85 10.78 2.59
CA ASP A 183 29.57 10.47 1.35
C ASP A 183 29.07 11.26 0.12
N GLN A 184 27.99 12.04 0.26
CA GLN A 184 27.46 12.88 -0.84
C GLN A 184 28.01 14.33 -0.87
N ASN A 185 29.18 14.58 -0.31
CA ASN A 185 29.87 15.89 -0.44
C ASN A 185 30.31 16.25 -1.88
N HIS A 186 29.89 15.50 -2.90
CA HIS A 186 30.29 15.71 -4.32
C HIS A 186 29.20 16.31 -5.20
N LEU A 187 28.02 16.68 -4.64
CA LEU A 187 27.01 17.45 -5.37
C LEU A 187 27.14 18.95 -5.03
N LYS A 188 28.23 19.56 -5.48
CA LYS A 188 28.40 21.01 -5.63
C LYS A 188 28.52 21.36 -7.10
#